data_e2d6422b099260982668ffdbdf38f0dd
#
_entry.id   e2d6422b099260982668ffdbdf38f0dd
#
_cell.length_a   1.000
_cell.length_b   1.000
_cell.length_c   1.000
_cell.angle_alpha   90.00
_cell.angle_beta   90.00
_cell.angle_gamma   90.00
#
_symmetry.space_group_name_H-M   'P 1'
#
loop_
_entity.id
_entity.type
_entity.pdbx_description
1 polymer ?
#
loop_
_entity_poly.entity_id
_entity_poly.type
_entity_poly.pdbx_seq_one_letter_code
_entity_poly.pdbx_strand_id
1 'polypeptide(L)'
;AEEGIAAAPVAPPPAPPPPPPVHRRRVALEALEEAVALFHRVHGVPKTPLPFLLRAAERALAELEIPLRPLVGQVEGEEVRGLKPSPSFLALFREAGGEEGEGLLCFHGEEEVHTGRPSLFLSPEGLLAASGLEAPLARKLLERVALYLENPLLLLA
;
A
#
# COMPACT_ATOMS: atom_id res chain seq x y z
N ALA A 1 48.66 35.51 17.03
CA ALA A 1 48.15 34.98 16.80
C ALA A 1 47.30 34.26 16.50
N GLU A 2 47.35 34.02 16.34
CA GLU A 2 46.62 33.52 16.21
C GLU A 2 45.86 32.96 15.92
N GLU A 3 46.11 32.60 15.79
CA GLU A 3 45.48 32.12 15.59
C GLU A 3 44.78 31.59 15.69
N GLY A 4 44.93 31.72 15.65
CA GLY A 4 44.06 31.37 15.52
C GLY A 4 43.53 30.40 15.48
N ILE A 5 43.22 30.64 15.84
CA ILE A 5 42.64 29.45 15.84
C ILE A 5 41.83 29.26 14.66
N ALA A 6 42.25 28.53 13.73
CA ALA A 6 41.36 28.03 12.78
C ALA A 6 40.35 27.19 13.54
N ALA A 7 39.13 27.58 13.53
CA ALA A 7 38.09 26.71 14.03
C ALA A 7 38.17 25.42 13.26
N ALA A 8 38.07 24.29 13.93
CA ALA A 8 37.99 23.02 13.27
C ALA A 8 36.84 23.11 12.27
N PRO A 9 37.03 22.65 11.05
CA PRO A 9 35.93 22.70 10.10
C PRO A 9 34.73 21.95 10.67
N VAL A 10 33.60 22.61 10.64
CA VAL A 10 32.37 21.99 11.07
C VAL A 10 32.01 20.94 10.04
N ALA A 11 31.80 19.72 10.50
CA ALA A 11 31.38 18.66 9.57
C ALA A 11 30.08 19.08 8.91
N PRO A 12 29.93 18.88 7.62
CA PRO A 12 28.67 19.19 6.98
C PRO A 12 27.55 18.38 7.67
N PRO A 13 26.34 18.93 7.72
CA PRO A 13 25.24 18.16 8.30
C PRO A 13 25.10 16.85 7.54
N PRO A 14 24.72 15.76 8.24
CA PRO A 14 24.54 14.52 7.55
C PRO A 14 23.52 14.70 6.44
N ALA A 15 23.76 14.03 5.33
CA ALA A 15 22.81 14.06 4.22
C ALA A 15 21.47 13.52 4.73
N PRO A 16 20.34 14.07 4.26
CA PRO A 16 19.06 13.50 4.64
C PRO A 16 19.05 12.02 4.25
N PRO A 17 18.37 11.16 5.04
CA PRO A 17 18.31 9.75 4.69
C PRO A 17 17.73 9.61 3.30
N PRO A 18 18.20 8.64 2.52
CA PRO A 18 17.63 8.42 1.21
C PRO A 18 16.14 8.09 1.36
N PRO A 19 15.33 8.43 0.36
CA PRO A 19 13.92 8.04 0.40
C PRO A 19 13.83 6.53 0.53
N PRO A 20 12.78 6.01 1.19
CA PRO A 20 12.62 4.58 1.35
C PRO A 20 12.57 3.93 -0.03
N PRO A 21 13.17 2.72 -0.19
CA PRO A 21 13.13 2.05 -1.47
C PRO A 21 11.69 1.69 -1.83
N VAL A 22 11.36 1.90 -3.09
CA VAL A 22 10.05 1.58 -3.62
C VAL A 22 10.21 0.48 -4.66
N HIS A 23 9.45 -0.58 -4.49
CA HIS A 23 9.45 -1.70 -5.43
C HIS A 23 8.14 -1.66 -6.22
N ARG A 24 8.22 -1.87 -7.53
CA ARG A 24 7.05 -1.73 -8.40
C ARG A 24 6.88 -2.96 -9.28
N ARG A 25 5.63 -3.23 -9.63
CA ARG A 25 5.28 -4.32 -10.53
C ARG A 25 4.03 -3.96 -11.31
N ARG A 26 4.01 -4.27 -12.60
CA ARG A 26 2.81 -4.09 -13.41
C ARG A 26 1.82 -5.21 -13.15
N VAL A 27 0.54 -4.88 -13.14
CA VAL A 27 -0.56 -5.80 -12.93
C VAL A 27 -1.52 -5.67 -14.11
N ALA A 28 -1.94 -6.80 -14.65
CA ALA A 28 -2.99 -6.82 -15.68
C ALA A 28 -4.33 -6.61 -14.98
N LEU A 29 -5.07 -5.58 -15.37
CA LEU A 29 -6.27 -5.13 -14.65
C LEU A 29 -7.60 -5.67 -15.19
N GLU A 30 -7.59 -6.38 -16.32
CA GLU A 30 -8.84 -6.78 -16.99
C GLU A 30 -9.81 -7.51 -16.06
N ALA A 31 -9.33 -8.58 -15.40
CA ALA A 31 -10.19 -9.37 -14.52
C ALA A 31 -10.63 -8.57 -13.29
N LEU A 32 -9.75 -7.74 -12.76
CA LEU A 32 -10.08 -6.90 -11.62
C LEU A 32 -11.14 -5.86 -11.98
N GLU A 33 -11.00 -5.23 -13.13
CA GLU A 33 -11.98 -4.24 -13.60
C GLU A 33 -13.34 -4.87 -13.84
N GLU A 34 -13.37 -6.10 -14.37
CA GLU A 34 -14.62 -6.84 -14.54
C GLU A 34 -15.27 -7.13 -13.19
N ALA A 35 -14.46 -7.54 -12.20
CA ALA A 35 -14.99 -7.82 -10.88
C ALA A 35 -15.55 -6.56 -10.23
N VAL A 36 -14.83 -5.45 -10.32
CA VAL A 36 -15.27 -4.15 -9.78
C VAL A 36 -16.59 -3.72 -10.45
N ALA A 37 -16.67 -3.84 -11.77
CA ALA A 37 -17.87 -3.48 -12.52
C ALA A 37 -19.05 -4.36 -12.13
N LEU A 38 -18.82 -5.64 -11.91
CA LEU A 38 -19.87 -6.58 -11.50
C LEU A 38 -20.41 -6.22 -10.12
N PHE A 39 -19.54 -5.95 -9.16
CA PHE A 39 -19.96 -5.55 -7.82
C PHE A 39 -20.75 -4.24 -7.85
N HIS A 40 -20.30 -3.29 -8.65
CA HIS A 40 -21.04 -2.03 -8.83
C HIS A 40 -22.44 -2.30 -9.40
N ARG A 41 -22.55 -3.12 -10.43
CA ARG A 41 -23.82 -3.39 -11.09
C ARG A 41 -24.80 -4.17 -10.21
N VAL A 42 -24.28 -5.17 -9.48
CA VAL A 42 -25.14 -6.05 -8.69
C VAL A 42 -25.51 -5.43 -7.34
N HIS A 43 -24.55 -4.77 -6.70
CA HIS A 43 -24.74 -4.27 -5.32
C HIS A 43 -24.82 -2.76 -5.20
N GLY A 44 -24.67 -2.01 -6.29
CA GLY A 44 -24.71 -0.55 -6.25
C GLY A 44 -23.56 0.07 -5.44
N VAL A 45 -22.46 -0.65 -5.27
CA VAL A 45 -21.29 -0.12 -4.54
C VAL A 45 -20.42 0.75 -5.46
N PRO A 46 -19.60 1.65 -4.91
CA PRO A 46 -18.69 2.45 -5.73
C PRO A 46 -17.73 1.60 -6.54
N LYS A 47 -17.32 2.10 -7.70
CA LYS A 47 -16.35 1.42 -8.55
C LYS A 47 -14.94 1.70 -8.03
N THR A 48 -14.46 0.86 -7.15
CA THR A 48 -13.10 0.97 -6.61
C THR A 48 -12.49 -0.41 -6.43
N PRO A 49 -11.20 -0.59 -6.77
CA PRO A 49 -10.52 -1.87 -6.54
C PRO A 49 -9.99 -2.01 -5.12
N LEU A 50 -10.12 -0.98 -4.28
CA LEU A 50 -9.52 -1.00 -2.94
C LEU A 50 -9.91 -2.20 -2.10
N PRO A 51 -11.19 -2.65 -2.06
CA PRO A 51 -11.54 -3.86 -1.29
C PRO A 51 -10.80 -5.11 -1.79
N PHE A 52 -10.61 -5.23 -3.10
CA PHE A 52 -9.85 -6.35 -3.65
C PHE A 52 -8.38 -6.26 -3.28
N LEU A 53 -7.82 -5.04 -3.27
CA LEU A 53 -6.43 -4.82 -2.86
C LEU A 53 -6.25 -5.21 -1.39
N LEU A 54 -7.19 -4.83 -0.53
CA LEU A 54 -7.14 -5.18 0.89
C LEU A 54 -7.20 -6.70 1.09
N ARG A 55 -8.08 -7.39 0.39
CA ARG A 55 -8.18 -8.85 0.49
C ARG A 55 -6.96 -9.56 -0.09
N ALA A 56 -6.46 -9.06 -1.21
CA ALA A 56 -5.25 -9.62 -1.81
C ALA A 56 -4.05 -9.46 -0.87
N ALA A 57 -3.94 -8.28 -0.24
CA ALA A 57 -2.88 -8.02 0.72
C ALA A 57 -3.02 -8.93 1.95
N GLU A 58 -4.22 -9.06 2.49
CA GLU A 58 -4.48 -9.92 3.64
C GLU A 58 -4.06 -11.36 3.36
N ARG A 59 -4.46 -11.88 2.20
CA ARG A 59 -4.15 -13.25 1.81
C ARG A 59 -2.64 -13.43 1.61
N ALA A 60 -2.00 -12.48 0.93
CA ALA A 60 -0.57 -12.56 0.65
C ALA A 60 0.24 -12.48 1.94
N LEU A 61 -0.12 -11.58 2.84
CA LEU A 61 0.58 -11.44 4.13
C LEU A 61 0.49 -12.72 4.94
N ALA A 62 -0.68 -13.35 4.96
CA ALA A 62 -0.87 -14.61 5.68
C ALA A 62 -0.04 -15.74 5.07
N GLU A 63 -0.05 -15.86 3.75
CA GLU A 63 0.68 -16.92 3.05
C GLU A 63 2.19 -16.78 3.17
N LEU A 64 2.68 -15.56 3.22
CA LEU A 64 4.10 -15.27 3.36
C LEU A 64 4.54 -15.19 4.82
N GLU A 65 3.61 -15.37 5.76
CA GLU A 65 3.84 -15.31 7.19
C GLU A 65 4.45 -13.97 7.62
N ILE A 66 4.00 -12.89 6.99
CA ILE A 66 4.40 -11.54 7.35
C ILE A 66 3.43 -11.05 8.43
N PRO A 67 3.92 -10.69 9.64
CA PRO A 67 3.03 -10.33 10.75
C PRO A 67 2.51 -8.90 10.65
N LEU A 68 1.91 -8.56 9.52
CA LEU A 68 1.27 -7.27 9.29
C LEU A 68 -0.17 -7.51 8.88
N ARG A 69 -1.03 -6.55 9.20
CA ARG A 69 -2.42 -6.58 8.75
C ARG A 69 -2.64 -5.46 7.75
N PRO A 70 -3.46 -5.67 6.73
CA PRO A 70 -3.75 -4.59 5.79
C PRO A 70 -4.63 -3.54 6.45
N LEU A 71 -4.33 -2.28 6.15
CA LEU A 71 -5.08 -1.13 6.65
C LEU A 71 -5.50 -0.27 5.48
N VAL A 72 -6.62 0.41 5.63
CA VAL A 72 -7.04 1.40 4.64
C VAL A 72 -6.20 2.66 4.86
N GLY A 73 -5.39 3.02 3.88
CA GLY A 73 -4.58 4.23 3.94
C GLY A 73 -5.42 5.44 3.55
N GLN A 74 -5.35 6.49 4.37
CA GLN A 74 -6.01 7.76 4.07
C GLN A 74 -4.99 8.87 4.17
N VAL A 75 -5.08 9.83 3.25
CA VAL A 75 -4.25 11.01 3.24
C VAL A 75 -5.15 12.21 3.51
N GLU A 76 -4.88 12.93 4.60
CA GLU A 76 -5.59 14.15 4.96
C GLU A 76 -4.57 15.27 5.09
N GLY A 77 -4.43 16.07 4.04
CA GLY A 77 -3.40 17.09 4.01
C GLY A 77 -2.03 16.45 4.00
N GLU A 78 -1.24 16.70 5.04
CA GLU A 78 0.09 16.13 5.19
C GLU A 78 0.09 14.88 6.07
N GLU A 79 -1.05 14.56 6.68
CA GLU A 79 -1.16 13.41 7.56
C GLU A 79 -1.56 12.16 6.79
N VAL A 80 -0.96 11.04 7.17
CA VAL A 80 -1.32 9.74 6.62
C VAL A 80 -1.77 8.87 7.77
N ARG A 81 -2.98 8.31 7.62
CA ARG A 81 -3.60 7.47 8.64
C ARG A 81 -3.85 6.09 8.09
N GLY A 82 -3.72 5.10 8.96
CA GLY A 82 -4.07 3.72 8.63
C GLY A 82 -5.29 3.31 9.44
N LEU A 83 -6.36 2.94 8.77
CA LEU A 83 -7.61 2.56 9.42
C LEU A 83 -7.85 1.07 9.24
N LYS A 84 -8.32 0.43 10.30
CA LYS A 84 -8.65 -1.00 10.24
C LYS A 84 -9.84 -1.19 9.32
N PRO A 85 -9.76 -2.11 8.35
CA PRO A 85 -10.86 -2.32 7.43
C PRO A 85 -12.05 -3.01 8.09
N SER A 86 -13.23 -2.77 7.55
CA SER A 86 -14.41 -3.49 7.95
C SER A 86 -14.26 -4.99 7.60
N PRO A 87 -14.77 -5.91 8.45
CA PRO A 87 -14.73 -7.32 8.11
C PRO A 87 -15.64 -7.71 6.95
N SER A 88 -16.67 -6.89 6.67
CA SER A 88 -17.57 -7.15 5.55
C SER A 88 -16.96 -6.66 4.24
N PHE A 89 -16.87 -7.55 3.26
CA PHE A 89 -16.32 -7.18 1.96
C PHE A 89 -17.12 -6.08 1.29
N LEU A 90 -18.45 -6.16 1.33
CA LEU A 90 -19.30 -5.13 0.72
C LEU A 90 -19.18 -3.79 1.43
N ALA A 91 -19.00 -3.80 2.75
CA ALA A 91 -18.82 -2.56 3.50
C ALA A 91 -17.52 -1.86 3.13
N LEU A 92 -16.49 -2.61 2.71
CA LEU A 92 -15.22 -2.03 2.32
C LEU A 92 -15.34 -1.07 1.11
N PHE A 93 -16.39 -1.22 0.32
CA PHE A 93 -16.64 -0.32 -0.81
C PHE A 93 -17.20 1.02 -0.39
N ARG A 94 -17.81 1.10 0.80
CA ARG A 94 -18.55 2.27 1.27
C ARG A 94 -17.93 2.96 2.46
N GLU A 95 -17.22 2.20 3.29
CA GLU A 95 -16.64 2.72 4.53
C GLU A 95 -15.14 2.96 4.36
N ALA A 96 -14.67 4.06 4.93
CA ALA A 96 -13.26 4.41 4.88
C ALA A 96 -12.40 3.56 5.81
N GLY A 97 -13.03 2.71 6.60
CA GLY A 97 -12.35 1.87 7.57
C GLY A 97 -12.83 2.16 8.98
N GLY A 98 -12.26 1.48 9.95
CA GLY A 98 -12.62 1.62 11.37
C GLY A 98 -11.59 2.40 12.15
N GLU A 99 -11.22 1.87 13.34
CA GLU A 99 -10.24 2.51 14.20
C GLU A 99 -8.87 2.57 13.53
N GLU A 100 -8.08 3.56 13.92
CA GLU A 100 -6.70 3.64 13.49
C GLU A 100 -5.89 2.47 14.02
N GLY A 101 -4.90 2.07 13.25
CA GLY A 101 -4.04 0.96 13.63
C GLY A 101 -2.71 1.04 12.91
N GLU A 102 -1.88 0.03 13.15
CA GLU A 102 -0.58 -0.08 12.50
C GLU A 102 -0.54 -1.37 11.69
N GLY A 103 0.11 -1.31 10.52
CA GLY A 103 0.22 -2.43 9.63
C GLY A 103 0.63 -1.99 8.24
N LEU A 104 0.18 -2.70 7.23
CA LEU A 104 0.46 -2.37 5.84
C LEU A 104 -0.61 -1.41 5.32
N LEU A 105 -0.21 -0.18 5.03
CA LEU A 105 -1.13 0.84 4.52
C LEU A 105 -1.42 0.57 3.05
N CYS A 106 -2.68 0.39 2.71
CA CYS A 106 -3.09 0.13 1.34
C CYS A 106 -3.77 1.36 0.75
N PHE A 107 -3.26 1.81 -0.38
CA PHE A 107 -3.76 3.00 -1.07
C PHE A 107 -4.14 2.67 -2.50
N HIS A 108 -5.15 3.34 -3.00
CA HIS A 108 -5.47 3.34 -4.41
C HIS A 108 -5.69 4.78 -4.85
N GLY A 109 -5.02 5.19 -5.91
CA GLY A 109 -5.12 6.54 -6.43
C GLY A 109 -4.07 6.81 -7.49
N GLU A 110 -4.01 8.04 -7.96
CA GLU A 110 -3.09 8.41 -9.02
C GLU A 110 -1.71 8.78 -8.49
N GLU A 111 -1.60 9.18 -7.24
CA GLU A 111 -0.33 9.58 -6.64
C GLU A 111 0.15 8.55 -5.62
N GLU A 112 1.38 8.08 -5.79
CA GLU A 112 1.99 7.15 -4.84
C GLU A 112 2.22 7.84 -3.51
N VAL A 113 1.97 7.12 -2.42
CA VAL A 113 2.17 7.63 -1.07
C VAL A 113 3.24 6.79 -0.39
N HIS A 114 4.32 7.44 0.04
CA HIS A 114 5.44 6.78 0.71
C HIS A 114 5.77 7.53 1.99
N THR A 115 5.54 6.88 3.13
CA THR A 115 5.65 7.51 4.44
C THR A 115 6.77 6.93 5.31
N GLY A 116 7.49 5.93 4.79
CA GLY A 116 8.45 5.17 5.59
C GLY A 116 7.80 4.01 6.34
N ARG A 117 6.47 4.02 6.49
CA ARG A 117 5.72 2.90 7.06
C ARG A 117 5.46 1.88 5.95
N PRO A 118 5.27 0.58 6.30
CA PRO A 118 4.92 -0.40 5.28
C PRO A 118 3.68 0.03 4.51
N SER A 119 3.80 0.10 3.20
CA SER A 119 2.74 0.63 2.33
C SER A 119 2.62 -0.17 1.05
N LEU A 120 1.40 -0.28 0.55
CA LEU A 120 1.09 -0.91 -0.71
C LEU A 120 0.17 0.03 -1.48
N PHE A 121 0.50 0.26 -2.74
CA PHE A 121 -0.22 1.22 -3.57
C PHE A 121 -0.59 0.60 -4.90
N LEU A 122 -1.80 0.87 -5.37
CA LEU A 122 -2.24 0.45 -6.71
C LEU A 122 -2.75 1.66 -7.47
N SER A 123 -2.19 1.90 -8.66
CA SER A 123 -2.63 2.99 -9.52
C SER A 123 -3.78 2.55 -10.42
N PRO A 124 -4.54 3.50 -10.98
CA PRO A 124 -5.59 3.16 -11.95
C PRO A 124 -5.06 2.48 -13.21
N GLU A 125 -3.79 2.69 -13.55
CA GLU A 125 -3.18 2.11 -14.74
C GLU A 125 -2.60 0.72 -14.50
N GLY A 126 -2.62 0.23 -13.25
CA GLY A 126 -2.13 -1.10 -12.95
C GLY A 126 -0.70 -1.14 -12.45
N LEU A 127 -0.20 -0.05 -11.90
CA LEU A 127 1.10 -0.06 -11.24
C LEU A 127 0.90 -0.40 -9.77
N LEU A 128 1.50 -1.49 -9.33
CA LEU A 128 1.49 -1.91 -7.94
C LEU A 128 2.85 -1.56 -7.34
N ALA A 129 2.85 -0.85 -6.22
CA ALA A 129 4.09 -0.40 -5.56
C ALA A 129 4.07 -0.76 -4.09
N ALA A 130 5.22 -1.15 -3.55
CA ALA A 130 5.39 -1.44 -2.13
C ALA A 130 6.58 -0.67 -1.61
N SER A 131 6.46 -0.11 -0.41
CA SER A 131 7.52 0.63 0.25
C SER A 131 7.49 0.36 1.76
N GLY A 132 8.60 0.70 2.44
CA GLY A 132 8.69 0.50 3.88
C GLY A 132 8.92 -0.94 4.29
N LEU A 133 9.31 -1.81 3.38
CA LEU A 133 9.58 -3.22 3.60
C LEU A 133 10.96 -3.57 3.06
N GLU A 134 11.58 -4.61 3.64
CA GLU A 134 12.83 -5.11 3.10
C GLU A 134 12.61 -5.64 1.69
N ALA A 135 13.61 -5.48 0.84
CA ALA A 135 13.51 -5.82 -0.58
C ALA A 135 12.99 -7.24 -0.86
N PRO A 136 13.49 -8.30 -0.22
CA PRO A 136 12.97 -9.64 -0.47
C PRO A 136 11.49 -9.78 -0.13
N LEU A 137 11.06 -9.18 1.00
CA LEU A 137 9.66 -9.22 1.40
C LEU A 137 8.79 -8.42 0.44
N ALA A 138 9.27 -7.22 0.05
CA ALA A 138 8.52 -6.38 -0.87
C ALA A 138 8.28 -7.10 -2.20
N ARG A 139 9.31 -7.75 -2.74
CA ARG A 139 9.18 -8.48 -4.01
C ARG A 139 8.20 -9.63 -3.93
N LYS A 140 8.27 -10.42 -2.84
CA LYS A 140 7.36 -11.54 -2.65
C LYS A 140 5.92 -11.06 -2.46
N LEU A 141 5.75 -9.97 -1.71
CA LEU A 141 4.43 -9.40 -1.48
C LEU A 141 3.82 -8.91 -2.79
N LEU A 142 4.59 -8.18 -3.60
CA LEU A 142 4.11 -7.69 -4.89
C LEU A 142 3.71 -8.84 -5.82
N GLU A 143 4.50 -9.91 -5.85
CA GLU A 143 4.21 -11.06 -6.69
C GLU A 143 2.90 -11.73 -6.29
N ARG A 144 2.69 -11.93 -4.98
CA ARG A 144 1.47 -12.57 -4.48
C ARG A 144 0.25 -11.69 -4.65
N VAL A 145 0.38 -10.40 -4.32
CA VAL A 145 -0.73 -9.47 -4.48
C VAL A 145 -1.12 -9.36 -5.95
N ALA A 146 -0.12 -9.28 -6.84
CA ALA A 146 -0.37 -9.22 -8.28
C ALA A 146 -1.14 -10.46 -8.75
N LEU A 147 -0.76 -11.65 -8.26
CA LEU A 147 -1.47 -12.88 -8.62
C LEU A 147 -2.95 -12.79 -8.30
N TYR A 148 -3.29 -12.31 -7.09
CA TYR A 148 -4.68 -12.20 -6.66
C TYR A 148 -5.43 -11.07 -7.37
N LEU A 149 -4.77 -9.98 -7.68
CA LEU A 149 -5.41 -8.89 -8.42
C LEU A 149 -5.68 -9.28 -9.88
N GLU A 150 -4.79 -10.10 -10.46
CA GLU A 150 -4.98 -10.60 -11.82
C GLU A 150 -5.97 -11.75 -11.89
N ASN A 151 -6.24 -12.41 -10.77
CA ASN A 151 -7.13 -13.56 -10.67
C ASN A 151 -7.99 -13.43 -9.41
N PRO A 152 -8.90 -12.44 -9.37
CA PRO A 152 -9.64 -12.16 -8.14
C PRO A 152 -10.53 -13.31 -7.65
N LEU A 153 -10.89 -14.25 -8.52
CA LEU A 153 -11.64 -15.43 -8.10
C LEU A 153 -10.88 -16.29 -7.09
N LEU A 154 -9.55 -16.22 -7.09
CA LEU A 154 -8.73 -16.94 -6.12
C LEU A 154 -8.98 -16.46 -4.69
N LEU A 155 -9.48 -15.25 -4.53
CA LEU A 155 -9.77 -14.69 -3.20
C LEU A 155 -11.01 -15.35 -2.57
N LEU A 156 -11.78 -16.10 -3.34
CA LEU A 156 -12.95 -16.81 -2.84
C LEU A 156 -12.61 -18.20 -2.27
N ALA A 157 -11.40 -18.66 -2.51
CA ALA A 157 -10.98 -19.98 -2.07
C ALA A 157 -10.57 -20.01 -0.59
#